data_032ad3a6e35387a3718531f01d125862
#
_entry.id   032ad3a6e35387a3718531f01d125862
#
_cell.length_a   1.000
_cell.length_b   1.000
_cell.length_c   1.000
_cell.angle_alpha   90.00
_cell.angle_beta   90.00
_cell.angle_gamma   90.00
#
_symmetry.space_group_name_H-M   'P 1'
#
loop_
_entity.id
_entity.type
_entity.pdbx_description
1 polymer ?
#
loop_
_entity_poly.entity_id
_entity_poly.type
_entity_poly.pdbx_seq_one_letter_code
_entity_poly.pdbx_strand_id
1 'polypeptide(L)'
;MKRNMAEKLTASILAAVLTFGMMAPQTAMTAEAAAKSTLEKDVQKLVKKSKAKKEKTQKKKLKKLFQYVEKNYGYARAIGFRNSRGWEKTFAAEMIKNKKGSCYHFAALYAFLAKESGVQARICLGRTNGFNKARWQDHAWCEVKVGKKWYICDPNMDKFAANSKGKYFMKTVSSMKSTFKKSKTIKVNF
;
A
#
# COMPACT_ATOMS: atom_id res chain seq x y z
N MET A 1 44.45 42.82 66.08
CA MET A 1 43.46 42.79 67.17
C MET A 1 42.05 42.95 66.57
N LYS A 2 41.08 42.03 66.88
CA LYS A 2 39.64 42.02 66.59
C LYS A 2 39.25 41.71 65.15
N ARG A 3 38.92 40.52 64.86
CA ARG A 3 37.64 39.76 64.62
C ARG A 3 36.43 40.66 64.37
N ASN A 4 35.75 40.44 63.25
CA ASN A 4 34.29 40.28 63.27
C ASN A 4 33.80 39.45 62.07
N MET A 5 32.98 38.54 62.44
CA MET A 5 32.15 37.66 61.60
C MET A 5 31.12 38.48 60.85
N ALA A 6 30.85 38.18 59.64
CA ALA A 6 29.69 38.63 58.95
C ALA A 6 28.96 37.42 58.28
N GLU A 7 27.74 37.38 58.56
CA GLU A 7 26.77 36.33 58.32
C GLU A 7 26.52 36.01 56.86
N LYS A 8 26.28 34.76 56.64
CA LYS A 8 25.83 34.21 55.35
C LYS A 8 24.32 34.51 55.19
N LEU A 9 23.97 35.29 54.19
CA LEU A 9 22.59 35.29 53.66
C LEU A 9 22.58 34.42 52.39
N THR A 10 21.94 33.29 52.50
CA THR A 10 21.59 32.44 51.36
C THR A 10 20.30 32.98 50.73
N ALA A 11 20.42 33.57 49.56
CA ALA A 11 19.29 33.88 48.72
C ALA A 11 18.98 32.68 47.80
N SER A 12 17.91 31.97 48.12
CA SER A 12 17.36 30.92 47.25
C SER A 12 16.67 31.58 46.08
N ILE A 13 17.25 31.50 44.91
CA ILE A 13 16.59 31.86 43.67
C ILE A 13 15.77 30.63 43.19
N LEU A 14 14.46 30.71 43.35
CA LEU A 14 13.51 29.73 42.83
C LEU A 14 13.40 29.97 41.31
N ALA A 15 14.14 29.22 40.51
CA ALA A 15 13.98 29.22 39.08
C ALA A 15 12.73 28.44 38.71
N ALA A 16 11.65 29.12 38.39
CA ALA A 16 10.46 28.53 37.79
C ALA A 16 10.81 28.18 36.34
N VAL A 17 11.08 26.91 36.08
CA VAL A 17 11.18 26.37 34.71
C VAL A 17 9.76 26.26 34.18
N LEU A 18 9.36 27.24 33.36
CA LEU A 18 8.19 27.14 32.50
C LEU A 18 8.51 26.14 31.38
N THR A 19 8.17 24.88 31.62
CA THR A 19 8.12 23.87 30.55
C THR A 19 6.95 24.20 29.66
N PHE A 20 7.19 24.94 28.58
CA PHE A 20 6.27 25.01 27.44
C PHE A 20 6.23 23.62 26.83
N GLY A 21 5.28 22.80 27.28
CA GLY A 21 4.96 21.54 26.67
C GLY A 21 4.46 21.80 25.26
N MET A 22 5.34 21.57 24.26
CA MET A 22 4.89 21.40 22.88
C MET A 22 4.00 20.16 22.84
N MET A 23 2.69 20.35 22.97
CA MET A 23 1.71 19.33 22.61
C MET A 23 1.78 19.14 21.10
N ALA A 24 2.63 18.21 20.66
CA ALA A 24 2.54 17.69 19.30
C ALA A 24 1.14 17.09 19.11
N PRO A 25 0.51 17.25 17.94
CA PRO A 25 -0.85 16.78 17.72
C PRO A 25 -0.90 15.25 17.75
N GLN A 26 -1.14 14.67 18.91
CA GLN A 26 -1.28 13.22 19.11
C GLN A 26 -2.50 12.64 18.35
N THR A 27 -3.48 13.48 18.01
CA THR A 27 -4.72 13.04 17.34
C THR A 27 -4.50 12.54 15.91
N ALA A 28 -3.58 13.12 15.15
CA ALA A 28 -3.28 12.69 13.77
C ALA A 28 -2.56 11.32 13.74
N MET A 29 -1.68 11.06 14.68
CA MET A 29 -0.98 9.77 14.78
C MET A 29 -1.92 8.62 15.19
N THR A 30 -2.88 8.86 16.08
CA THR A 30 -3.82 7.83 16.53
C THR A 30 -4.83 7.45 15.46
N ALA A 31 -5.35 8.41 14.69
CA ALA A 31 -6.26 8.14 13.58
C ALA A 31 -5.59 7.35 12.43
N GLU A 32 -4.35 7.68 12.08
CA GLU A 32 -3.60 6.95 11.05
C GLU A 32 -3.21 5.54 11.51
N ALA A 33 -2.84 5.34 12.77
CA ALA A 33 -2.56 4.04 13.34
C ALA A 33 -3.82 3.16 13.44
N ALA A 34 -4.97 3.74 13.79
CA ALA A 34 -6.26 3.04 13.81
C ALA A 34 -6.71 2.64 12.38
N ALA A 35 -6.55 3.51 11.40
CA ALA A 35 -6.84 3.21 10.00
C ALA A 35 -5.92 2.10 9.45
N LYS A 36 -4.64 2.10 9.79
CA LYS A 36 -3.68 1.03 9.47
C LYS A 36 -4.13 -0.30 10.06
N SER A 37 -4.53 -0.34 11.32
CA SER A 37 -4.99 -1.57 11.98
C SER A 37 -6.28 -2.12 11.36
N THR A 38 -7.17 -1.27 10.89
CA THR A 38 -8.42 -1.67 10.22
C THR A 38 -8.15 -2.27 8.85
N LEU A 39 -7.35 -1.60 8.01
CA LEU A 39 -6.97 -2.13 6.69
C LEU A 39 -6.27 -3.49 6.82
N GLU A 40 -5.33 -3.63 7.74
CA GLU A 40 -4.60 -4.88 7.96
C GLU A 40 -5.56 -6.00 8.34
N LYS A 41 -6.46 -5.79 9.31
CA LYS A 41 -7.48 -6.77 9.72
C LYS A 41 -8.38 -7.18 8.54
N ASP A 42 -8.79 -6.23 7.72
CA ASP A 42 -9.65 -6.52 6.57
C ASP A 42 -8.90 -7.29 5.47
N VAL A 43 -7.65 -6.93 5.19
CA VAL A 43 -6.79 -7.69 4.28
C VAL A 43 -6.56 -9.12 4.79
N GLN A 44 -6.33 -9.32 6.08
CA GLN A 44 -6.21 -10.64 6.71
C GLN A 44 -7.47 -11.49 6.52
N LYS A 45 -8.66 -10.89 6.73
CA LYS A 45 -9.94 -11.57 6.46
C LYS A 45 -10.07 -11.99 4.99
N LEU A 46 -9.66 -11.15 4.05
CA LEU A 46 -9.72 -11.47 2.62
C LEU A 46 -8.74 -12.58 2.23
N VAL A 47 -7.51 -12.56 2.75
CA VAL A 47 -6.54 -13.63 2.54
C VAL A 47 -7.08 -14.98 3.07
N LYS A 48 -7.75 -14.97 4.23
CA LYS A 48 -8.44 -16.15 4.76
C LYS A 48 -9.57 -16.62 3.84
N LYS A 49 -10.45 -15.69 3.40
CA LYS A 49 -11.57 -15.99 2.48
C LYS A 49 -11.11 -16.55 1.14
N SER A 50 -10.00 -16.05 0.60
CA SER A 50 -9.41 -16.54 -0.66
C SER A 50 -8.85 -17.96 -0.57
N LYS A 51 -8.69 -18.50 0.65
CA LYS A 51 -8.01 -19.77 0.96
C LYS A 51 -6.52 -19.79 0.52
N ALA A 52 -5.92 -18.64 0.23
CA ALA A 52 -4.54 -18.56 -0.24
C ALA A 52 -3.52 -19.14 0.77
N LYS A 53 -3.77 -19.00 2.09
CA LYS A 53 -2.90 -19.54 3.13
C LYS A 53 -2.80 -21.10 3.11
N LYS A 54 -3.77 -21.79 2.49
CA LYS A 54 -3.75 -23.25 2.33
C LYS A 54 -2.80 -23.73 1.24
N GLU A 55 -2.36 -22.84 0.36
CA GLU A 55 -1.49 -23.18 -0.76
C GLU A 55 -0.03 -23.32 -0.32
N LYS A 56 0.66 -24.35 -0.82
CA LYS A 56 2.04 -24.69 -0.43
C LYS A 56 3.09 -23.76 -1.03
N THR A 57 2.85 -23.18 -2.23
CA THR A 57 3.85 -22.35 -2.93
C THR A 57 3.39 -20.90 -3.06
N GLN A 58 4.34 -19.96 -3.06
CA GLN A 58 4.06 -18.53 -3.27
C GLN A 58 3.25 -18.30 -4.56
N LYS A 59 3.60 -18.97 -5.66
CA LYS A 59 2.89 -18.84 -6.93
C LYS A 59 1.42 -19.26 -6.82
N LYS A 60 1.12 -20.38 -6.14
CA LYS A 60 -0.26 -20.83 -5.92
C LYS A 60 -1.02 -19.89 -4.99
N LYS A 61 -0.40 -19.39 -3.90
CA LYS A 61 -0.98 -18.37 -3.02
C LYS A 61 -1.38 -17.13 -3.82
N LEU A 62 -0.45 -16.59 -4.59
CA LEU A 62 -0.68 -15.41 -5.45
C LEU A 62 -1.80 -15.67 -6.48
N LYS A 63 -1.87 -16.86 -7.07
CA LYS A 63 -2.94 -17.21 -8.02
C LYS A 63 -4.32 -17.22 -7.37
N LYS A 64 -4.45 -17.75 -6.15
CA LYS A 64 -5.71 -17.72 -5.38
C LYS A 64 -6.14 -16.29 -5.06
N LEU A 65 -5.21 -15.43 -4.65
CA LEU A 65 -5.49 -14.01 -4.40
C LEU A 65 -5.90 -13.27 -5.67
N PHE A 66 -5.21 -13.56 -6.78
CA PHE A 66 -5.49 -12.95 -8.08
C PHE A 66 -6.91 -13.28 -8.55
N GLN A 67 -7.27 -14.55 -8.57
CA GLN A 67 -8.61 -15.03 -8.90
C GLN A 67 -9.68 -14.51 -7.94
N TYR A 68 -9.34 -14.38 -6.65
CA TYR A 68 -10.25 -13.81 -5.66
C TYR A 68 -10.58 -12.34 -5.99
N VAL A 69 -9.56 -11.54 -6.35
CA VAL A 69 -9.76 -10.14 -6.74
C VAL A 69 -10.57 -10.04 -8.02
N GLU A 70 -10.24 -10.82 -9.06
CA GLU A 70 -11.01 -10.84 -10.31
C GLU A 70 -12.48 -11.19 -10.08
N LYS A 71 -12.75 -12.20 -9.26
CA LYS A 71 -14.13 -12.67 -9.02
C LYS A 71 -14.96 -11.66 -8.25
N ASN A 72 -14.39 -10.98 -7.25
CA ASN A 72 -15.18 -10.27 -6.23
C ASN A 72 -15.18 -8.75 -6.40
N TYR A 73 -14.42 -8.19 -7.34
CA TYR A 73 -14.29 -6.74 -7.49
C TYR A 73 -14.56 -6.29 -8.93
N GLY A 74 -15.29 -5.17 -9.04
CA GLY A 74 -15.65 -4.52 -10.30
C GLY A 74 -14.76 -3.31 -10.60
N TYR A 75 -14.87 -2.82 -11.84
CA TYR A 75 -14.20 -1.58 -12.25
C TYR A 75 -15.10 -0.37 -11.98
N ALA A 76 -14.50 0.70 -11.46
CA ALA A 76 -15.07 2.03 -11.41
C ALA A 76 -13.93 3.04 -11.62
N ARG A 77 -14.17 4.04 -12.47
CA ARG A 77 -13.15 5.06 -12.77
C ARG A 77 -12.88 5.91 -11.52
N ALA A 78 -11.60 6.16 -11.21
CA ALA A 78 -11.22 7.20 -10.27
C ALA A 78 -11.06 8.52 -11.01
N ILE A 79 -11.66 9.57 -10.46
CA ILE A 79 -11.51 10.94 -10.95
C ILE A 79 -10.60 11.68 -9.98
N GLY A 80 -9.66 12.48 -10.51
CA GLY A 80 -8.80 13.34 -9.68
C GLY A 80 -7.76 12.58 -8.84
N PHE A 81 -7.27 11.42 -9.32
CA PHE A 81 -6.20 10.70 -8.64
C PHE A 81 -4.99 11.63 -8.40
N ARG A 82 -4.57 11.68 -7.14
CA ARG A 82 -3.35 12.37 -6.71
C ARG A 82 -2.43 11.36 -6.04
N ASN A 83 -1.16 11.37 -6.43
CA ASN A 83 -0.13 10.52 -5.83
C ASN A 83 0.36 11.13 -4.50
N SER A 84 -0.54 11.32 -3.54
CA SER A 84 -0.25 11.76 -2.17
C SER A 84 0.34 10.62 -1.34
N ARG A 85 0.98 10.97 -0.23
CA ARG A 85 1.53 9.95 0.70
C ARG A 85 0.38 9.11 1.29
N GLY A 86 0.51 7.79 1.23
CA GLY A 86 -0.45 6.86 1.84
C GLY A 86 -1.71 6.58 0.99
N TRP A 87 -1.81 7.12 -0.22
CA TRP A 87 -2.95 6.88 -1.10
C TRP A 87 -3.25 5.39 -1.32
N GLU A 88 -2.21 4.55 -1.33
CA GLU A 88 -2.34 3.11 -1.55
C GLU A 88 -3.14 2.41 -0.46
N LYS A 89 -3.05 2.91 0.79
CA LYS A 89 -3.84 2.39 1.92
C LYS A 89 -5.31 2.78 1.79
N THR A 90 -5.56 4.05 1.48
CA THR A 90 -6.90 4.59 1.25
C THR A 90 -7.59 3.81 0.12
N PHE A 91 -6.93 3.66 -1.02
CA PHE A 91 -7.51 2.98 -2.18
C PHE A 91 -7.73 1.48 -1.95
N ALA A 92 -6.84 0.81 -1.21
CA ALA A 92 -7.09 -0.57 -0.80
C ALA A 92 -8.32 -0.69 0.11
N ALA A 93 -8.48 0.21 1.09
CA ALA A 93 -9.63 0.24 1.98
C ALA A 93 -10.94 0.55 1.23
N GLU A 94 -10.93 1.55 0.34
CA GLU A 94 -12.06 1.89 -0.52
C GLU A 94 -12.46 0.72 -1.41
N MET A 95 -11.49 0.01 -2.01
CA MET A 95 -11.77 -1.18 -2.82
C MET A 95 -12.44 -2.27 -2.00
N ILE A 96 -12.00 -2.51 -0.77
CA ILE A 96 -12.61 -3.49 0.14
C ILE A 96 -14.03 -3.10 0.46
N LYS A 97 -14.28 -1.84 0.77
CA LYS A 97 -15.60 -1.30 1.15
C LYS A 97 -16.57 -1.31 -0.03
N ASN A 98 -16.16 -0.73 -1.16
CA ASN A 98 -17.05 -0.42 -2.29
C ASN A 98 -17.18 -1.58 -3.29
N LYS A 99 -16.34 -2.62 -3.21
CA LYS A 99 -16.27 -3.77 -4.13
C LYS A 99 -16.01 -3.40 -5.60
N LYS A 100 -15.66 -2.16 -5.86
CA LYS A 100 -15.31 -1.63 -7.19
C LYS A 100 -14.32 -0.48 -7.07
N GLY A 101 -13.49 -0.30 -8.09
CA GLY A 101 -12.50 0.78 -8.12
C GLY A 101 -11.70 0.79 -9.42
N SER A 102 -10.81 1.76 -9.55
CA SER A 102 -9.94 1.91 -10.73
C SER A 102 -8.73 0.98 -10.69
N CYS A 103 -7.89 1.05 -11.71
CA CYS A 103 -6.61 0.33 -11.74
C CYS A 103 -5.75 0.56 -10.50
N TYR A 104 -5.76 1.78 -9.93
CA TYR A 104 -5.06 2.12 -8.69
C TYR A 104 -5.58 1.31 -7.50
N HIS A 105 -6.89 1.15 -7.37
CA HIS A 105 -7.54 0.35 -6.33
C HIS A 105 -7.22 -1.14 -6.47
N PHE A 106 -7.27 -1.67 -7.70
CA PHE A 106 -6.89 -3.06 -7.97
C PHE A 106 -5.43 -3.34 -7.63
N ALA A 107 -4.53 -2.45 -8.05
CA ALA A 107 -3.10 -2.57 -7.78
C ALA A 107 -2.80 -2.50 -6.27
N ALA A 108 -3.43 -1.55 -5.55
CA ALA A 108 -3.27 -1.38 -4.12
C ALA A 108 -3.79 -2.61 -3.36
N LEU A 109 -5.03 -3.00 -3.58
CA LEU A 109 -5.61 -4.17 -2.91
C LEU A 109 -4.77 -5.43 -3.13
N TYR A 110 -4.41 -5.74 -4.39
CA TYR A 110 -3.64 -6.94 -4.68
C TYR A 110 -2.25 -6.92 -4.04
N ALA A 111 -1.59 -5.75 -4.00
CA ALA A 111 -0.29 -5.60 -3.36
C ALA A 111 -0.36 -5.84 -1.84
N PHE A 112 -1.39 -5.34 -1.14
CA PHE A 112 -1.60 -5.62 0.28
C PHE A 112 -1.95 -7.09 0.54
N LEU A 113 -2.76 -7.72 -0.30
CA LEU A 113 -3.07 -9.15 -0.21
C LEU A 113 -1.81 -10.02 -0.39
N ALA A 114 -0.97 -9.69 -1.38
CA ALA A 114 0.30 -10.39 -1.60
C ALA A 114 1.24 -10.24 -0.40
N LYS A 115 1.39 -9.01 0.13
CA LYS A 115 2.20 -8.73 1.31
C LYS A 115 1.73 -9.53 2.53
N GLU A 116 0.42 -9.52 2.84
CA GLU A 116 -0.16 -10.28 3.95
C GLU A 116 0.04 -11.80 3.80
N SER A 117 0.15 -12.29 2.58
CA SER A 117 0.46 -13.70 2.31
C SER A 117 1.95 -14.05 2.37
N GLY A 118 2.81 -13.12 2.82
CA GLY A 118 4.26 -13.31 2.98
C GLY A 118 5.06 -13.12 1.69
N VAL A 119 4.52 -12.41 0.69
CA VAL A 119 5.22 -12.14 -0.56
C VAL A 119 5.55 -10.65 -0.66
N GLN A 120 6.81 -10.31 -0.98
CA GLN A 120 7.17 -8.93 -1.25
C GLN A 120 6.39 -8.41 -2.46
N ALA A 121 5.71 -7.27 -2.28
CA ALA A 121 4.91 -6.64 -3.30
C ALA A 121 5.21 -5.13 -3.39
N ARG A 122 4.98 -4.56 -4.57
CA ARG A 122 5.07 -3.13 -4.83
C ARG A 122 4.02 -2.71 -5.84
N ILE A 123 3.56 -1.48 -5.74
CA ILE A 123 2.67 -0.89 -6.74
C ILE A 123 3.54 -0.13 -7.73
N CYS A 124 3.25 -0.30 -9.02
CA CYS A 124 3.90 0.43 -10.08
C CYS A 124 2.89 1.38 -10.72
N LEU A 125 3.30 2.62 -10.92
CA LEU A 125 2.59 3.62 -11.70
C LEU A 125 3.30 3.81 -13.04
N GLY A 126 2.53 4.10 -14.07
CA GLY A 126 3.07 4.32 -15.40
C GLY A 126 1.98 4.31 -16.46
N ARG A 127 2.29 3.79 -17.62
CA ARG A 127 1.35 3.73 -18.75
C ARG A 127 1.27 2.32 -19.32
N THR A 128 0.12 1.98 -19.89
CA THR A 128 -0.11 0.72 -20.59
C THR A 128 -0.84 0.95 -21.92
N ASN A 129 -0.61 0.09 -22.88
CA ASN A 129 -1.42 -0.03 -24.09
C ASN A 129 -2.20 -1.36 -24.15
N GLY A 130 -2.26 -2.09 -23.03
CA GLY A 130 -2.85 -3.43 -22.98
C GLY A 130 -4.36 -3.47 -23.16
N PHE A 131 -5.08 -2.37 -22.87
CA PHE A 131 -6.51 -2.25 -23.17
C PHE A 131 -6.78 -1.90 -24.65
N ASN A 132 -5.91 -1.06 -25.24
CA ASN A 132 -5.97 -0.68 -26.65
C ASN A 132 -4.56 -0.50 -27.15
N LYS A 133 -4.12 -1.32 -28.08
CA LYS A 133 -2.74 -1.35 -28.62
C LYS A 133 -2.30 -0.03 -29.27
N ALA A 134 -3.24 0.71 -29.84
CA ALA A 134 -2.96 2.00 -30.48
C ALA A 134 -2.80 3.16 -29.47
N ARG A 135 -3.18 2.98 -28.19
CA ARG A 135 -3.20 4.08 -27.21
C ARG A 135 -2.52 3.70 -25.92
N TRP A 136 -1.58 4.53 -25.50
CA TRP A 136 -0.99 4.49 -24.16
C TRP A 136 -1.83 5.32 -23.21
N GLN A 137 -2.24 4.73 -22.08
CA GLN A 137 -3.01 5.40 -21.04
C GLN A 137 -2.36 5.19 -19.67
N ASP A 138 -2.62 6.10 -18.74
CA ASP A 138 -2.13 5.98 -17.38
C ASP A 138 -2.70 4.73 -16.71
N HIS A 139 -1.85 4.07 -15.94
CA HIS A 139 -2.20 2.79 -15.34
C HIS A 139 -1.38 2.51 -14.08
N ALA A 140 -1.97 1.71 -13.20
CA ALA A 140 -1.31 1.15 -12.03
C ALA A 140 -1.45 -0.37 -12.01
N TRP A 141 -0.37 -1.05 -11.63
CA TRP A 141 -0.34 -2.51 -11.48
C TRP A 141 0.48 -2.93 -10.28
N CYS A 142 0.37 -4.18 -9.87
CA CYS A 142 1.20 -4.76 -8.83
C CYS A 142 2.36 -5.55 -9.44
N GLU A 143 3.54 -5.43 -8.84
CA GLU A 143 4.63 -6.37 -9.04
C GLU A 143 4.89 -7.13 -7.73
N VAL A 144 5.10 -8.44 -7.83
CA VAL A 144 5.43 -9.34 -6.73
C VAL A 144 6.80 -9.97 -6.92
N LYS A 145 7.54 -10.19 -5.83
CA LYS A 145 8.86 -10.83 -5.88
C LYS A 145 8.76 -12.30 -5.51
N VAL A 146 9.14 -13.17 -6.43
CA VAL A 146 9.25 -14.62 -6.18
C VAL A 146 10.67 -15.06 -6.51
N GLY A 147 11.35 -15.60 -5.51
CA GLY A 147 12.80 -15.80 -5.60
C GLY A 147 13.53 -14.47 -5.78
N LYS A 148 14.43 -14.40 -6.76
CA LYS A 148 15.20 -13.19 -7.09
C LYS A 148 14.53 -12.28 -8.12
N LYS A 149 13.36 -12.66 -8.69
CA LYS A 149 12.73 -11.95 -9.82
C LYS A 149 11.42 -11.25 -9.42
N TRP A 150 11.15 -10.10 -10.06
CA TRP A 150 9.88 -9.41 -9.99
C TRP A 150 8.98 -9.83 -11.14
N TYR A 151 7.69 -10.02 -10.85
CA TYR A 151 6.66 -10.43 -11.78
C TYR A 151 5.47 -9.50 -11.74
N ILE A 152 4.97 -9.12 -12.89
CA ILE A 152 3.74 -8.34 -13.04
C ILE A 152 2.54 -9.21 -12.71
N CYS A 153 1.65 -8.68 -11.88
CA CYS A 153 0.34 -9.23 -11.57
C CYS A 153 -0.68 -8.10 -11.65
N ASP A 154 -1.52 -8.14 -12.67
CA ASP A 154 -2.50 -7.10 -12.93
C ASP A 154 -3.90 -7.69 -13.10
N PRO A 155 -4.64 -7.89 -11.99
CA PRO A 155 -5.99 -8.44 -12.04
C PRO A 155 -7.01 -7.50 -12.71
N ASN A 156 -6.73 -6.20 -12.81
CA ASN A 156 -7.56 -5.27 -13.54
C ASN A 156 -7.50 -5.53 -15.05
N MET A 157 -6.28 -5.54 -15.62
CA MET A 157 -6.12 -5.84 -17.04
C MET A 157 -6.51 -7.26 -17.39
N ASP A 158 -6.19 -8.24 -16.54
CA ASP A 158 -6.55 -9.64 -16.80
C ASP A 158 -8.06 -9.85 -16.88
N LYS A 159 -8.82 -9.08 -16.11
CA LYS A 159 -10.29 -9.17 -16.10
C LYS A 159 -10.96 -8.36 -17.21
N PHE A 160 -10.45 -7.16 -17.53
CA PHE A 160 -11.21 -6.17 -18.32
C PHE A 160 -10.62 -5.85 -19.70
N ALA A 161 -9.38 -6.23 -20.00
CA ALA A 161 -8.86 -6.10 -21.35
C ALA A 161 -9.37 -7.24 -22.25
N ALA A 162 -9.52 -6.96 -23.54
CA ALA A 162 -10.00 -7.97 -24.50
C ALA A 162 -9.03 -9.17 -24.58
N ASN A 163 -9.59 -10.36 -24.54
CA ASN A 163 -8.84 -11.63 -24.68
C ASN A 163 -7.65 -11.76 -23.71
N SER A 164 -7.80 -11.28 -22.47
CA SER A 164 -6.71 -11.09 -21.51
C SER A 164 -6.57 -12.20 -20.47
N LYS A 165 -7.55 -13.08 -20.32
CA LYS A 165 -7.56 -14.09 -19.25
C LYS A 165 -6.26 -14.88 -19.14
N GLY A 166 -5.58 -14.75 -17.97
CA GLY A 166 -4.28 -15.38 -17.69
C GLY A 166 -3.08 -14.68 -18.33
N LYS A 167 -3.26 -13.58 -19.07
CA LYS A 167 -2.17 -12.87 -19.73
C LYS A 167 -1.39 -11.94 -18.81
N TYR A 168 -1.96 -11.54 -17.70
CA TYR A 168 -1.36 -10.55 -16.79
C TYR A 168 -1.06 -11.09 -15.40
N PHE A 169 -1.01 -12.41 -15.25
CA PHE A 169 -0.60 -13.06 -14.02
C PHE A 169 0.83 -13.61 -14.12
N MET A 170 1.71 -13.22 -13.18
CA MET A 170 3.10 -13.71 -13.08
C MET A 170 3.91 -13.56 -14.36
N LYS A 171 3.78 -12.44 -15.06
CA LYS A 171 4.59 -12.13 -16.24
C LYS A 171 5.89 -11.46 -15.84
N THR A 172 6.98 -11.79 -16.51
CA THR A 172 8.26 -11.11 -16.27
C THR A 172 8.19 -9.67 -16.80
N VAL A 173 8.89 -8.76 -16.11
CA VAL A 173 8.94 -7.34 -16.55
C VAL A 173 9.50 -7.25 -17.98
N SER A 174 10.50 -8.08 -18.32
CA SER A 174 11.10 -8.11 -19.65
C SER A 174 10.13 -8.56 -20.74
N SER A 175 9.28 -9.55 -20.48
CA SER A 175 8.29 -10.03 -21.46
C SER A 175 7.15 -9.04 -21.71
N MET A 176 7.01 -8.03 -20.87
CA MET A 176 5.88 -7.09 -20.90
C MET A 176 6.29 -5.65 -21.21
N LYS A 177 7.55 -5.39 -21.59
CA LYS A 177 8.04 -4.02 -21.87
C LYS A 177 7.35 -3.31 -23.04
N SER A 178 6.78 -4.03 -23.99
CA SER A 178 5.93 -3.47 -25.05
C SER A 178 4.51 -3.13 -24.58
N THR A 179 4.11 -3.56 -23.37
CA THR A 179 2.75 -3.37 -22.82
C THR A 179 2.74 -2.42 -21.63
N PHE A 180 3.81 -2.38 -20.83
CA PHE A 180 3.92 -1.52 -19.64
C PHE A 180 5.15 -0.63 -19.71
N LYS A 181 4.95 0.68 -19.46
CA LYS A 181 6.01 1.67 -19.27
C LYS A 181 5.92 2.20 -17.84
N LYS A 182 6.81 1.70 -16.97
CA LYS A 182 6.83 2.08 -15.56
C LYS A 182 7.53 3.42 -15.37
N SER A 183 6.90 4.34 -14.62
CA SER A 183 7.45 5.63 -14.21
C SER A 183 7.81 5.69 -12.74
N LYS A 184 7.02 5.05 -11.86
CA LYS A 184 7.21 5.10 -10.40
C LYS A 184 6.91 3.77 -9.74
N THR A 185 7.59 3.53 -8.62
CA THR A 185 7.37 2.35 -7.76
C THR A 185 7.08 2.80 -6.33
N ILE A 186 6.07 2.19 -5.71
CA ILE A 186 5.63 2.47 -4.35
C ILE A 186 5.75 1.18 -3.54
N LYS A 187 6.50 1.25 -2.44
CA LYS A 187 6.59 0.16 -1.47
C LYS A 187 5.27 0.06 -0.70
N VAL A 188 4.84 -1.16 -0.42
CA VAL A 188 3.61 -1.42 0.34
C VAL A 188 3.96 -1.79 1.77
N ASN A 189 3.48 -1.00 2.73
CA ASN A 189 3.61 -1.24 4.16
C ASN A 189 2.27 -0.98 4.85
N PHE A 190 1.90 -1.83 5.83
CA PHE A 190 0.76 -1.58 6.71
C PHE A 190 1.06 -0.43 7.66
#